data_578d805c8fe0af29ef760c44400cdb06
#
_entry.id   578d805c8fe0af29ef760c44400cdb06
#
_cell.length_a   1.000
_cell.length_b   1.000
_cell.length_c   1.000
_cell.angle_alpha   90.00
_cell.angle_beta   90.00
_cell.angle_gamma   90.00
#
_symmetry.space_group_name_H-M   'P 1'
#
loop_
_entity.id
_entity.type
_entity.pdbx_description
1 polymer ?
#
loop_
_entity_poly.entity_id
_entity_poly.type
_entity_poly.pdbx_seq_one_letter_code
_entity_poly.pdbx_strand_id
1 'polypeptide(L)'
;MLKAHSRLFAQLTLAGDLLLIAGCWLLAYYLRFFVVGPAPEHADIPPLDGYLLQLLPILVVWGFAFRAFGLYRPRRLGSHLGEWADIAKASSLGVVVLVAIMTFFFRVYVYSRLVILYFWILSIASVSFSRAVFREALRFARRRGYNLRYAVVVGSGGPAAEM
;
A
#
# COMPACT_ATOMS: atom_id res chain seq x y z
N MET A 1 -14.47 -4.46 -23.93
CA MET A 1 -13.82 -3.20 -23.54
C MET A 1 -13.74 -3.00 -22.01
N LEU A 2 -14.75 -3.32 -21.21
CA LEU A 2 -14.76 -3.09 -19.73
C LEU A 2 -13.68 -3.86 -18.94
N LYS A 3 -13.28 -5.07 -19.38
CA LYS A 3 -12.23 -5.87 -18.70
C LYS A 3 -10.81 -5.30 -18.86
N ALA A 4 -10.51 -4.62 -19.97
CA ALA A 4 -9.19 -4.03 -20.20
C ALA A 4 -8.95 -2.82 -19.27
N HIS A 5 -9.94 -1.95 -19.11
CA HIS A 5 -9.86 -0.79 -18.22
C HIS A 5 -9.73 -1.17 -16.74
N SER A 6 -10.37 -2.28 -16.31
CA SER A 6 -10.24 -2.74 -14.91
C SER A 6 -8.84 -3.29 -14.60
N ARG A 7 -8.18 -3.92 -15.57
CA ARG A 7 -6.80 -4.42 -15.41
C ARG A 7 -5.79 -3.28 -15.37
N LEU A 8 -5.90 -2.31 -16.27
CA LEU A 8 -5.04 -1.12 -16.27
C LEU A 8 -5.16 -0.35 -14.96
N PHE A 9 -6.39 -0.19 -14.47
CA PHE A 9 -6.64 0.48 -13.20
C PHE A 9 -5.99 -0.25 -12.02
N ALA A 10 -6.11 -1.58 -11.94
CA ALA A 10 -5.46 -2.39 -10.92
C ALA A 10 -3.92 -2.32 -10.99
N GLN A 11 -3.35 -2.26 -12.20
CA GLN A 11 -1.92 -2.10 -12.41
C GLN A 11 -1.41 -0.72 -11.98
N LEU A 12 -2.14 0.35 -12.31
CA LEU A 12 -1.79 1.72 -11.89
C LEU A 12 -1.86 1.86 -10.37
N THR A 13 -2.87 1.27 -9.73
CA THR A 13 -2.97 1.27 -8.27
C THR A 13 -1.83 0.50 -7.63
N LEU A 14 -1.46 -0.67 -8.18
CA LEU A 14 -0.31 -1.43 -7.72
C LEU A 14 0.98 -0.62 -7.84
N ALA A 15 1.21 0.01 -9.00
CA ALA A 15 2.40 0.85 -9.21
C ALA A 15 2.46 2.01 -8.21
N GLY A 16 1.34 2.69 -7.97
CA GLY A 16 1.24 3.75 -6.96
C GLY A 16 1.54 3.25 -5.55
N ASP A 17 0.97 2.10 -5.15
CA ASP A 17 1.24 1.50 -3.84
C ASP A 17 2.74 1.13 -3.68
N LEU A 18 3.36 0.57 -4.73
CA LEU A 18 4.79 0.23 -4.70
C LEU A 18 5.69 1.46 -4.62
N LEU A 19 5.34 2.56 -5.29
CA LEU A 19 6.04 3.84 -5.15
C LEU A 19 5.92 4.39 -3.73
N LEU A 20 4.74 4.30 -3.11
CA LEU A 20 4.55 4.66 -1.70
C LEU A 20 5.41 3.80 -0.78
N ILE A 21 5.47 2.50 -0.99
CA ILE A 21 6.32 1.58 -0.21
C ILE A 21 7.79 1.95 -0.34
N ALA A 22 8.28 2.24 -1.56
CA ALA A 22 9.64 2.72 -1.77
C ALA A 22 9.92 4.02 -1.01
N GLY A 23 9.00 4.98 -1.10
CA GLY A 23 9.09 6.24 -0.36
C GLY A 23 9.09 6.04 1.17
N CYS A 24 8.24 5.14 1.69
CA CYS A 24 8.20 4.80 3.12
C CYS A 24 9.52 4.19 3.60
N TRP A 25 10.17 3.36 2.79
CA TRP A 25 11.47 2.77 3.12
C TRP A 25 12.56 3.84 3.27
N LEU A 26 12.66 4.74 2.28
CA LEU A 26 13.62 5.84 2.33
C LEU A 26 13.30 6.84 3.44
N LEU A 27 12.02 7.10 3.68
CA LEU A 27 11.58 7.97 4.78
C LEU A 27 11.89 7.35 6.14
N ALA A 28 11.72 6.04 6.31
CA ALA A 28 12.08 5.33 7.55
C ALA A 28 13.57 5.42 7.85
N TYR A 29 14.42 5.30 6.81
CA TYR A 29 15.86 5.53 6.91
C TYR A 29 16.14 6.97 7.36
N TYR A 30 15.56 7.96 6.68
CA TYR A 30 15.76 9.37 7.01
C TYR A 30 15.33 9.70 8.44
N LEU A 31 14.14 9.28 8.84
CA LEU A 31 13.62 9.49 10.20
C LEU A 31 14.54 8.88 11.26
N ARG A 32 15.05 7.67 11.03
CA ARG A 32 15.91 6.99 12.00
C ARG A 32 17.23 7.68 12.20
N PHE A 33 17.88 8.14 11.13
CA PHE A 33 19.26 8.62 11.20
C PHE A 33 19.38 10.13 11.29
N PHE A 34 18.35 10.88 10.91
CA PHE A 34 18.42 12.34 10.87
C PHE A 34 17.41 13.06 11.78
N VAL A 35 16.33 12.38 12.21
CA VAL A 35 15.24 13.06 12.95
C VAL A 35 15.07 12.52 14.37
N VAL A 36 14.98 11.20 14.55
CA VAL A 36 14.53 10.59 15.82
C VAL A 36 15.68 10.00 16.65
N GLY A 37 16.84 9.76 16.07
CA GLY A 37 18.01 9.23 16.79
C GLY A 37 18.83 10.31 17.46
N PRO A 38 19.63 9.98 18.53
CA PRO A 38 20.79 10.79 18.84
C PRO A 38 21.59 10.87 17.54
N ALA A 39 22.03 12.08 17.16
CA ALA A 39 22.83 12.25 15.95
C ALA A 39 23.98 11.24 16.01
N PRO A 40 23.97 10.18 15.20
CA PRO A 40 25.09 9.25 15.19
C PRO A 40 26.29 10.09 14.79
N GLU A 41 27.40 9.93 15.47
CA GLU A 41 28.66 10.46 14.98
C GLU A 41 28.75 10.02 13.50
N HIS A 42 29.17 10.91 12.63
CA HIS A 42 29.08 10.74 11.15
C HIS A 42 29.64 9.39 10.63
N ALA A 43 30.45 8.71 11.46
CA ALA A 43 31.02 7.38 11.19
C ALA A 43 30.00 6.23 11.31
N ASP A 44 28.86 6.42 11.97
CA ASP A 44 27.90 5.34 12.28
C ASP A 44 26.65 5.33 11.37
N ILE A 45 26.57 6.25 10.40
CA ILE A 45 25.44 6.26 9.46
C ILE A 45 25.70 5.23 8.35
N PRO A 46 24.90 4.16 8.25
CA PRO A 46 25.06 3.18 7.20
C PRO A 46 24.90 3.82 5.81
N PRO A 47 25.72 3.43 4.82
CA PRO A 47 25.64 4.02 3.49
C PRO A 47 24.27 3.78 2.85
N LEU A 48 23.74 4.80 2.19
CA LEU A 48 22.43 4.77 1.53
C LEU A 48 22.35 3.67 0.45
N ASP A 49 23.48 3.35 -0.18
CA ASP A 49 23.55 2.34 -1.25
C ASP A 49 23.03 0.97 -0.78
N GLY A 50 23.36 0.57 0.45
CA GLY A 50 22.85 -0.65 1.05
C GLY A 50 21.31 -0.65 1.18
N TYR A 51 20.72 0.49 1.52
CA TYR A 51 19.27 0.64 1.61
C TYR A 51 18.58 0.72 0.24
N LEU A 52 19.24 1.30 -0.76
CA LEU A 52 18.74 1.32 -2.13
C LEU A 52 18.70 -0.08 -2.75
N LEU A 53 19.74 -0.90 -2.50
CA LEU A 53 19.78 -2.28 -3.00
C LEU A 53 18.60 -3.11 -2.47
N GLN A 54 18.13 -2.81 -1.25
CA GLN A 54 17.01 -3.50 -0.64
C GLN A 54 15.64 -3.12 -1.21
N LEU A 55 15.53 -2.03 -1.95
CA LEU A 55 14.27 -1.67 -2.60
C LEU A 55 13.76 -2.78 -3.52
N LEU A 56 14.65 -3.47 -4.22
CA LEU A 56 14.24 -4.55 -5.13
C LEU A 56 13.51 -5.69 -4.39
N PRO A 57 14.08 -6.35 -3.37
CA PRO A 57 13.36 -7.38 -2.62
C PRO A 57 12.12 -6.82 -1.90
N ILE A 58 12.15 -5.58 -1.40
CA ILE A 58 10.98 -4.95 -0.77
C ILE A 58 9.83 -4.85 -1.76
N LEU A 59 10.05 -4.30 -2.95
CA LEU A 59 9.02 -4.13 -3.97
C LEU A 59 8.44 -5.46 -4.43
N VAL A 60 9.29 -6.49 -4.59
CA VAL A 60 8.85 -7.85 -4.95
C VAL A 60 7.95 -8.44 -3.85
N VAL A 61 8.40 -8.39 -2.60
CA VAL A 61 7.67 -8.95 -1.45
C VAL A 61 6.32 -8.24 -1.27
N TRP A 62 6.28 -6.91 -1.29
CA TRP A 62 5.04 -6.14 -1.15
C TRP A 62 4.09 -6.33 -2.34
N GLY A 63 4.63 -6.34 -3.56
CA GLY A 63 3.84 -6.60 -4.77
C GLY A 63 3.17 -7.96 -4.74
N PHE A 64 3.87 -8.98 -4.24
CA PHE A 64 3.33 -10.32 -4.07
C PHE A 64 2.32 -10.39 -2.92
N ALA A 65 2.67 -9.85 -1.73
CA ALA A 65 1.81 -9.84 -0.56
C ALA A 65 0.47 -9.15 -0.86
N PHE A 66 0.49 -7.95 -1.45
CA PHE A 66 -0.74 -7.21 -1.76
C PHE A 66 -1.63 -7.92 -2.77
N ARG A 67 -1.04 -8.65 -3.73
CA ARG A 67 -1.80 -9.50 -4.65
C ARG A 67 -2.39 -10.74 -3.96
N ALA A 68 -1.61 -11.40 -3.10
CA ALA A 68 -2.04 -12.59 -2.36
C ALA A 68 -3.22 -12.28 -1.44
N PHE A 69 -3.20 -11.14 -0.75
CA PHE A 69 -4.32 -10.67 0.09
C PHE A 69 -5.49 -10.07 -0.71
N GLY A 70 -5.40 -10.05 -2.04
CA GLY A 70 -6.49 -9.64 -2.91
C GLY A 70 -6.85 -8.15 -2.80
N LEU A 71 -5.87 -7.27 -2.47
CA LEU A 71 -6.10 -5.83 -2.34
C LEU A 71 -6.55 -5.17 -3.65
N TYR A 72 -6.31 -5.81 -4.80
CA TYR A 72 -6.67 -5.32 -6.13
C TYR A 72 -7.91 -5.99 -6.72
N ARG A 73 -8.60 -6.86 -5.94
CA ARG A 73 -9.85 -7.48 -6.40
C ARG A 73 -11.02 -6.52 -6.14
N PRO A 74 -11.91 -6.31 -7.12
CA PRO A 74 -13.10 -5.48 -6.92
C PRO A 74 -14.03 -6.14 -5.90
N ARG A 75 -14.09 -5.59 -4.70
CA ARG A 75 -15.01 -6.05 -3.64
C ARG A 75 -16.31 -5.26 -3.73
N ARG A 76 -17.42 -5.94 -4.01
CA ARG A 76 -18.75 -5.32 -4.11
C ARG A 76 -19.32 -4.90 -2.74
N LEU A 77 -18.87 -5.53 -1.64
CA LEU A 77 -19.39 -5.36 -0.27
C LEU A 77 -18.26 -5.32 0.79
N GLY A 78 -17.14 -4.66 0.51
CA GLY A 78 -16.03 -4.57 1.46
C GLY A 78 -16.27 -3.50 2.52
N SER A 79 -16.24 -3.86 3.83
CA SER A 79 -16.19 -2.89 4.91
C SER A 79 -14.83 -2.17 4.92
N HIS A 80 -14.80 -0.91 5.36
CA HIS A 80 -13.54 -0.13 5.49
C HIS A 80 -12.55 -0.80 6.45
N LEU A 81 -13.07 -1.39 7.55
CA LEU A 81 -12.26 -2.11 8.53
C LEU A 81 -11.62 -3.37 7.94
N GLY A 82 -12.33 -4.08 7.05
CA GLY A 82 -11.79 -5.27 6.37
C GLY A 82 -10.59 -4.93 5.46
N GLU A 83 -10.66 -3.81 4.72
CA GLU A 83 -9.55 -3.38 3.87
C GLU A 83 -8.32 -2.99 4.68
N TRP A 84 -8.50 -2.26 5.79
CA TRP A 84 -7.39 -1.91 6.68
C TRP A 84 -6.75 -3.13 7.33
N ALA A 85 -7.57 -4.09 7.76
CA ALA A 85 -7.07 -5.35 8.30
C ALA A 85 -6.25 -6.15 7.27
N ASP A 86 -6.67 -6.17 6.01
CA ASP A 86 -5.94 -6.86 4.95
C ASP A 86 -4.62 -6.14 4.60
N ILE A 87 -4.59 -4.81 4.61
CA ILE A 87 -3.36 -4.01 4.45
C ILE A 87 -2.39 -4.32 5.61
N ALA A 88 -2.88 -4.30 6.85
CA ALA A 88 -2.07 -4.58 8.02
C ALA A 88 -1.49 -6.01 8.00
N LYS A 89 -2.31 -7.01 7.67
CA LYS A 89 -1.87 -8.40 7.53
C LYS A 89 -0.84 -8.57 6.41
N ALA A 90 -1.10 -8.00 5.23
CA ALA A 90 -0.19 -8.06 4.10
C ALA A 90 1.16 -7.40 4.42
N SER A 91 1.14 -6.21 5.03
CA SER A 91 2.35 -5.49 5.43
C SER A 91 3.11 -6.21 6.54
N SER A 92 2.42 -6.79 7.52
CA SER A 92 3.06 -7.58 8.60
C SER A 92 3.73 -8.84 8.05
N LEU A 93 3.05 -9.57 7.17
CA LEU A 93 3.65 -10.71 6.47
C LEU A 93 4.85 -10.27 5.62
N GLY A 94 4.72 -9.15 4.91
CA GLY A 94 5.80 -8.57 4.11
C GLY A 94 7.04 -8.27 4.94
N VAL A 95 6.89 -7.67 6.12
CA VAL A 95 8.01 -7.41 7.04
C VAL A 95 8.66 -8.69 7.55
N VAL A 96 7.88 -9.71 7.92
CA VAL A 96 8.43 -11.00 8.37
C VAL A 96 9.26 -11.65 7.25
N VAL A 97 8.73 -11.68 6.04
CA VAL A 97 9.45 -12.22 4.87
C VAL A 97 10.69 -11.38 4.57
N LEU A 98 10.60 -10.06 4.64
CA LEU A 98 11.73 -9.16 4.41
C LEU A 98 12.85 -9.40 5.43
N VAL A 99 12.52 -9.51 6.72
CA VAL A 99 13.49 -9.80 7.79
C VAL A 99 14.16 -11.16 7.55
N ALA A 100 13.40 -12.17 7.13
CA ALA A 100 13.95 -13.46 6.76
C ALA A 100 14.94 -13.34 5.60
N ILE A 101 14.55 -12.67 4.50
CA ILE A 101 15.43 -12.43 3.34
C ILE A 101 16.71 -11.69 3.76
N MET A 102 16.57 -10.64 4.58
CA MET A 102 17.72 -9.87 5.05
C MET A 102 18.67 -10.71 5.91
N THR A 103 18.12 -11.54 6.79
CA THR A 103 18.93 -12.40 7.67
C THR A 103 19.71 -13.46 6.89
N PHE A 104 19.10 -14.05 5.84
CA PHE A 104 19.73 -15.13 5.08
C PHE A 104 20.64 -14.65 3.97
N PHE A 105 20.27 -13.60 3.24
CA PHE A 105 20.97 -13.16 2.03
C PHE A 105 21.86 -11.92 2.24
N PHE A 106 21.52 -11.05 3.20
CA PHE A 106 22.21 -9.77 3.39
C PHE A 106 22.93 -9.69 4.74
N ARG A 107 23.62 -10.76 5.14
CA ARG A 107 24.33 -10.87 6.43
C ARG A 107 25.40 -9.81 6.70
N VAL A 108 25.94 -9.21 5.66
CA VAL A 108 27.04 -8.23 5.75
C VAL A 108 26.56 -6.86 6.23
N TYR A 109 25.29 -6.54 6.05
CA TYR A 109 24.75 -5.22 6.41
C TYR A 109 24.06 -5.24 7.78
N VAL A 110 24.55 -4.40 8.68
CA VAL A 110 23.90 -4.18 9.99
C VAL A 110 22.71 -3.23 9.80
N TYR A 111 21.51 -3.80 9.75
CA TYR A 111 20.28 -2.99 9.64
C TYR A 111 19.78 -2.55 11.01
N SER A 112 19.37 -1.29 11.10
CA SER A 112 18.71 -0.80 12.30
C SER A 112 17.30 -1.41 12.41
N ARG A 113 17.02 -2.10 13.52
CA ARG A 113 15.69 -2.67 13.82
C ARG A 113 14.61 -1.60 13.84
N LEU A 114 14.97 -0.38 14.23
CA LEU A 114 14.06 0.76 14.25
C LEU A 114 13.64 1.22 12.85
N VAL A 115 14.53 1.12 11.85
CA VAL A 115 14.15 1.40 10.45
C VAL A 115 13.05 0.46 9.98
N ILE A 116 13.15 -0.83 10.31
CA ILE A 116 12.12 -1.82 9.96
C ILE A 116 10.80 -1.51 10.66
N LEU A 117 10.84 -1.12 11.93
CA LEU A 117 9.65 -0.73 12.69
C LEU A 117 8.98 0.52 12.11
N TYR A 118 9.74 1.56 11.82
CA TYR A 118 9.21 2.78 11.18
C TYR A 118 8.65 2.48 9.81
N PHE A 119 9.35 1.68 9.02
CA PHE A 119 8.88 1.25 7.70
C PHE A 119 7.56 0.48 7.78
N TRP A 120 7.41 -0.44 8.74
CA TRP A 120 6.17 -1.17 8.96
C TRP A 120 4.99 -0.23 9.25
N ILE A 121 5.15 0.68 10.20
CA ILE A 121 4.11 1.65 10.58
C ILE A 121 3.79 2.57 9.40
N LEU A 122 4.80 3.14 8.75
CA LEU A 122 4.64 4.05 7.62
C LEU A 122 3.98 3.37 6.43
N SER A 123 4.32 2.12 6.13
CA SER A 123 3.73 1.39 5.01
C SER A 123 2.23 1.17 5.21
N ILE A 124 1.80 0.76 6.41
CA ILE A 124 0.38 0.59 6.75
C ILE A 124 -0.34 1.93 6.68
N ALA A 125 0.20 2.96 7.31
CA ALA A 125 -0.41 4.29 7.36
C ALA A 125 -0.55 4.90 5.96
N SER A 126 0.53 4.91 5.16
CA SER A 126 0.55 5.52 3.83
C SER A 126 -0.39 4.82 2.85
N VAL A 127 -0.39 3.49 2.80
CA VAL A 127 -1.27 2.74 1.90
C VAL A 127 -2.73 2.92 2.33
N SER A 128 -3.03 2.86 3.63
CA SER A 128 -4.39 3.08 4.14
C SER A 128 -4.88 4.50 3.84
N PHE A 129 -4.03 5.49 4.03
CA PHE A 129 -4.33 6.90 3.72
C PHE A 129 -4.55 7.11 2.23
N SER A 130 -3.67 6.60 1.37
CA SER A 130 -3.82 6.66 -0.08
C SER A 130 -5.16 6.07 -0.54
N ARG A 131 -5.56 4.92 0.01
CA ARG A 131 -6.86 4.31 -0.29
C ARG A 131 -8.04 5.16 0.17
N ALA A 132 -7.94 5.79 1.35
CA ALA A 132 -8.97 6.70 1.84
C ALA A 132 -9.11 7.93 0.94
N VAL A 133 -8.01 8.59 0.61
CA VAL A 133 -7.98 9.76 -0.29
C VAL A 133 -8.56 9.42 -1.66
N PHE A 134 -8.14 8.28 -2.23
CA PHE A 134 -8.63 7.84 -3.53
C PHE A 134 -10.16 7.62 -3.54
N ARG A 135 -10.70 7.02 -2.47
CA ARG A 135 -12.16 6.84 -2.33
C ARG A 135 -12.90 8.16 -2.22
N GLU A 136 -12.38 9.11 -1.42
CA GLU A 136 -13.01 10.42 -1.31
C GLU A 136 -12.97 11.18 -2.64
N ALA A 137 -11.86 11.11 -3.37
CA ALA A 137 -11.75 11.69 -4.71
C ALA A 137 -12.80 11.11 -5.67
N LEU A 138 -13.01 9.79 -5.65
CA LEU A 138 -14.04 9.15 -6.46
C LEU A 138 -15.46 9.53 -6.02
N ARG A 139 -15.71 9.67 -4.71
CA ARG A 139 -17.01 10.16 -4.20
C ARG A 139 -17.28 11.58 -4.65
N PHE A 140 -16.27 12.45 -4.55
CA PHE A 140 -16.37 13.83 -4.99
C PHE A 140 -16.64 13.94 -6.50
N ALA A 141 -15.94 13.16 -7.32
CA ALA A 141 -16.17 13.11 -8.77
C ALA A 141 -17.62 12.67 -9.10
N ARG A 142 -18.14 11.65 -8.39
CA ARG A 142 -19.54 11.20 -8.57
C ARG A 142 -20.56 12.27 -8.17
N ARG A 143 -20.32 13.01 -7.08
CA ARG A 143 -21.19 14.13 -6.67
C ARG A 143 -21.26 15.23 -7.73
N ARG A 144 -20.20 15.38 -8.55
CA ARG A 144 -20.16 16.32 -9.68
C ARG A 144 -20.72 15.75 -10.99
N GLY A 145 -21.38 14.59 -10.96
CA GLY A 145 -22.01 13.97 -12.13
C GLY A 145 -21.07 13.14 -13.02
N TYR A 146 -19.80 12.95 -12.65
CA TYR A 146 -18.88 12.11 -13.42
C TYR A 146 -19.10 10.63 -13.09
N ASN A 147 -19.08 9.78 -14.12
CA ASN A 147 -19.15 8.31 -13.99
C ASN A 147 -20.43 7.79 -13.30
N LEU A 148 -21.59 8.42 -13.60
CA LEU A 148 -22.89 7.96 -13.14
C LEU A 148 -23.25 6.64 -13.85
N ARG A 149 -23.75 5.68 -13.08
CA ARG A 149 -24.35 4.46 -13.62
C ARG A 149 -25.86 4.62 -13.54
N TYR A 150 -26.51 4.60 -14.68
CA TYR A 150 -27.96 4.56 -14.76
C TYR A 150 -28.43 3.12 -14.58
N ALA A 151 -29.35 2.88 -13.66
CA ALA A 151 -30.07 1.62 -13.52
C ALA A 151 -31.45 1.79 -14.11
N VAL A 152 -31.84 0.92 -15.02
CA VAL A 152 -33.21 0.82 -15.52
C VAL A 152 -33.92 -0.20 -14.65
N VAL A 153 -34.93 0.24 -13.90
CA VAL A 153 -35.82 -0.65 -13.15
C VAL A 153 -36.97 -1.03 -14.10
N VAL A 154 -37.02 -2.28 -14.50
CA VAL A 154 -38.11 -2.82 -15.31
C VAL A 154 -39.01 -3.64 -14.36
N GLY A 155 -40.22 -3.18 -14.16
CA GLY A 155 -41.22 -3.87 -13.34
C GLY A 155 -42.64 -3.42 -13.70
N SER A 156 -43.55 -4.37 -13.77
CA SER A 156 -44.99 -4.10 -13.97
C SER A 156 -45.77 -4.38 -12.70
N GLY A 157 -45.59 -3.57 -11.65
CA GLY A 157 -46.34 -3.77 -10.38
C GLY A 157 -45.84 -2.91 -9.24
N GLY A 158 -46.60 -2.78 -8.17
CA GLY A 158 -46.54 -1.90 -7.02
C GLY A 158 -45.19 -1.34 -6.55
N PRO A 159 -44.11 -2.14 -6.37
CA PRO A 159 -42.83 -1.60 -5.89
C PRO A 159 -42.07 -0.72 -6.89
N ALA A 160 -42.46 -0.73 -8.19
CA ALA A 160 -41.82 0.14 -9.19
C ALA A 160 -42.48 1.53 -9.25
N ALA A 161 -43.65 1.70 -8.65
CA ALA A 161 -44.38 2.96 -8.61
C ALA A 161 -44.07 3.80 -7.34
N GLU A 162 -43.44 3.21 -6.32
CA GLU A 162 -43.08 3.88 -5.07
C GLU A 162 -41.59 4.38 -5.02
N MET A 163 -40.80 4.16 -6.09
CA MET A 163 -39.46 4.69 -6.24
C MET A 163 -39.42 5.93 -7.14
#